data_1bd4eebb23df7303b717f5c9cf175190
#
_entry.id   1bd4eebb23df7303b717f5c9cf175190
#
_cell.length_a   1.000
_cell.length_b   1.000
_cell.length_c   1.000
_cell.angle_alpha   90.00
_cell.angle_beta   90.00
_cell.angle_gamma   90.00
#
_symmetry.space_group_name_H-M   'P 1'
#
loop_
_entity.id
_entity.type
_entity.pdbx_description
1 polymer ?
#
loop_
_entity_poly.entity_id
_entity_poly.type
_entity_poly.pdbx_seq_one_letter_code
_entity_poly.pdbx_strand_id
1 'polypeptide(L)'
;GIPESSQFLSVSGAFNYAEAATLAVPKDCIEGNAIHEHTDYIADNLADMVEKKVGTLVLFSSRRQMDEVYDQLDTDLQSICLVQGKYSNREMVRLHKERVDQGKTSVLVGLASFAEGVDLPGNYCKHVITAKLPFMVPDDPLHEALSEWIEDKGGNSFFDIALPIASLRLIQACGRLLRTESD
;
A
#
# COMPACT_ATOMS: atom_id res chain seq x y z
N GLY A 1 -18.41 5.51 -24.80
CA GLY A 1 -17.90 4.20 -25.20
C GLY A 1 -16.69 4.34 -26.12
N ILE A 2 -15.83 3.34 -26.16
CA ILE A 2 -14.68 3.28 -27.07
C ILE A 2 -15.21 2.93 -28.46
N PRO A 3 -14.79 3.63 -29.54
CA PRO A 3 -15.23 3.32 -30.91
C PRO A 3 -14.90 1.87 -31.29
N GLU A 4 -15.79 1.22 -32.05
CA GLU A 4 -15.57 -0.18 -32.52
C GLU A 4 -14.31 -0.34 -33.40
N SER A 5 -13.84 0.74 -34.02
CA SER A 5 -12.62 0.75 -34.83
C SER A 5 -11.33 0.88 -33.99
N SER A 6 -11.42 0.93 -32.67
CA SER A 6 -10.25 1.05 -31.79
C SER A 6 -9.40 -0.21 -31.81
N GLN A 7 -8.09 -0.04 -31.92
CA GLN A 7 -7.12 -1.13 -31.82
C GLN A 7 -6.56 -1.19 -30.39
N PHE A 8 -6.42 -2.39 -29.88
CA PHE A 8 -5.86 -2.65 -28.55
C PHE A 8 -4.50 -3.35 -28.71
N LEU A 9 -3.48 -2.81 -28.05
CA LEU A 9 -2.18 -3.42 -27.94
C LEU A 9 -1.93 -3.77 -26.48
N SER A 10 -1.65 -5.04 -26.20
CA SER A 10 -1.20 -5.49 -24.88
C SER A 10 0.29 -5.86 -24.98
N VAL A 11 1.10 -5.24 -24.14
CA VAL A 11 2.55 -5.51 -24.06
C VAL A 11 2.82 -6.08 -22.67
N SER A 12 3.48 -7.22 -22.60
CA SER A 12 3.89 -7.83 -21.32
C SER A 12 4.91 -6.93 -20.63
N GLY A 13 4.82 -6.80 -19.30
CA GLY A 13 5.82 -6.09 -18.50
C GLY A 13 7.19 -6.77 -18.59
N ALA A 14 8.26 -5.98 -18.38
CA ALA A 14 9.65 -6.46 -18.45
C ALA A 14 10.02 -7.39 -17.28
N PHE A 15 9.23 -7.38 -16.19
CA PHE A 15 9.55 -8.11 -14.94
C PHE A 15 8.85 -9.46 -14.89
N ASN A 16 9.58 -10.49 -14.44
CA ASN A 16 8.99 -11.77 -14.02
C ASN A 16 8.51 -11.64 -12.55
N TYR A 17 7.31 -11.10 -12.35
CA TYR A 17 6.76 -10.84 -11.02
C TYR A 17 6.68 -12.08 -10.13
N ALA A 18 6.50 -13.27 -10.72
CA ALA A 18 6.40 -14.53 -9.98
C ALA A 18 7.72 -14.94 -9.31
N GLU A 19 8.85 -14.49 -9.86
CA GLU A 19 10.19 -14.75 -9.31
C GLU A 19 10.72 -13.59 -8.50
N ALA A 20 10.31 -12.35 -8.84
CA ALA A 20 10.84 -11.14 -8.25
C ALA A 20 10.14 -10.69 -6.97
N ALA A 21 8.90 -11.16 -6.71
CA ALA A 21 8.13 -10.73 -5.56
C ALA A 21 7.38 -11.88 -4.87
N THR A 22 7.27 -11.81 -3.55
CA THR A 22 6.47 -12.73 -2.74
C THR A 22 5.34 -11.96 -2.07
N LEU A 23 4.11 -12.43 -2.24
CA LEU A 23 2.95 -11.95 -1.47
C LEU A 23 2.74 -12.87 -0.26
N ALA A 24 2.84 -12.29 0.93
CA ALA A 24 2.56 -12.98 2.18
C ALA A 24 1.30 -12.41 2.84
N VAL A 25 0.39 -13.29 3.25
CA VAL A 25 -0.77 -12.94 4.07
C VAL A 25 -0.68 -13.76 5.35
N PRO A 26 -0.59 -13.12 6.53
CA PRO A 26 -0.54 -13.83 7.81
C PRO A 26 -1.81 -14.69 7.99
N LYS A 27 -1.66 -15.92 8.49
CA LYS A 27 -2.81 -16.84 8.65
C LYS A 27 -3.76 -16.43 9.76
N ASP A 28 -3.25 -15.70 10.74
CA ASP A 28 -3.91 -15.21 11.95
C ASP A 28 -4.29 -13.74 11.88
N CYS A 29 -4.22 -13.13 10.68
CA CYS A 29 -4.59 -11.73 10.53
C CYS A 29 -6.06 -11.50 10.89
N ILE A 30 -6.30 -10.41 11.59
CA ILE A 30 -7.64 -9.98 11.99
C ILE A 30 -8.36 -9.33 10.81
N GLU A 31 -9.67 -9.57 10.69
CA GLU A 31 -10.48 -8.94 9.64
C GLU A 31 -10.49 -7.42 9.77
N GLY A 32 -10.35 -6.73 8.64
CA GLY A 32 -10.26 -5.27 8.61
C GLY A 32 -11.52 -4.50 9.06
N ASN A 33 -12.68 -5.17 9.21
CA ASN A 33 -13.91 -4.62 9.78
C ASN A 33 -13.89 -4.59 11.31
N ALA A 34 -13.15 -5.48 11.97
CA ALA A 34 -12.88 -5.44 13.40
C ALA A 34 -11.77 -4.39 13.68
N ILE A 35 -12.13 -3.10 13.61
CA ILE A 35 -11.17 -1.98 13.50
C ILE A 35 -10.19 -1.93 14.67
N HIS A 36 -10.65 -2.11 15.91
CA HIS A 36 -9.78 -2.02 17.08
C HIS A 36 -8.83 -3.21 17.16
N GLU A 37 -9.34 -4.42 17.07
CA GLU A 37 -8.56 -5.66 17.12
C GLU A 37 -7.57 -5.73 15.96
N HIS A 38 -7.96 -5.24 14.79
CA HIS A 38 -7.06 -5.16 13.63
C HIS A 38 -5.96 -4.10 13.81
N THR A 39 -6.26 -3.00 14.49
CA THR A 39 -5.28 -1.96 14.82
C THR A 39 -4.25 -2.49 15.82
N ASP A 40 -4.71 -3.15 16.87
CA ASP A 40 -3.86 -3.79 17.88
C ASP A 40 -2.99 -4.89 17.25
N TYR A 41 -3.59 -5.74 16.40
CA TYR A 41 -2.84 -6.77 15.67
C TYR A 41 -1.69 -6.20 14.83
N ILE A 42 -1.93 -5.10 14.10
CA ILE A 42 -0.87 -4.46 13.30
C ILE A 42 0.22 -3.91 14.22
N ALA A 43 -0.14 -3.22 15.30
CA ALA A 43 0.82 -2.65 16.24
C ALA A 43 1.71 -3.72 16.88
N ASP A 44 1.12 -4.82 17.31
CA ASP A 44 1.81 -5.93 17.97
C ASP A 44 2.77 -6.70 17.03
N ASN A 45 2.42 -6.78 15.74
CA ASN A 45 3.17 -7.60 14.79
C ASN A 45 4.08 -6.79 13.83
N LEU A 46 3.97 -5.46 13.80
CA LEU A 46 4.71 -4.64 12.83
C LEU A 46 6.24 -4.80 12.96
N ALA A 47 6.75 -4.95 14.18
CA ALA A 47 8.18 -5.14 14.43
C ALA A 47 8.72 -6.39 13.74
N ASP A 48 7.97 -7.48 13.77
CA ASP A 48 8.34 -8.76 13.16
C ASP A 48 8.20 -8.74 11.63
N MET A 49 7.33 -7.88 11.11
CA MET A 49 7.12 -7.70 9.68
C MET A 49 8.18 -6.81 9.03
N VAL A 50 8.89 -5.96 9.80
CA VAL A 50 9.86 -5.00 9.26
C VAL A 50 11.21 -5.68 8.99
N GLU A 51 11.66 -5.62 7.75
CA GLU A 51 12.96 -6.14 7.36
C GLU A 51 14.10 -5.20 7.78
N LYS A 52 15.19 -5.78 8.33
CA LYS A 52 16.32 -5.00 8.87
C LYS A 52 17.25 -4.51 7.76
N LYS A 53 17.79 -3.30 7.93
CA LYS A 53 18.81 -2.65 7.06
C LYS A 53 18.35 -2.31 5.65
N VAL A 54 17.05 -2.32 5.42
CA VAL A 54 16.43 -1.91 4.15
C VAL A 54 15.25 -0.97 4.41
N GLY A 55 14.72 -0.40 3.34
CA GLY A 55 13.52 0.42 3.37
C GLY A 55 12.25 -0.42 3.34
N THR A 56 11.33 -0.13 4.24
CA THR A 56 9.98 -0.68 4.28
C THR A 56 8.96 0.44 4.08
N LEU A 57 7.93 0.18 3.29
CA LEU A 57 6.78 1.07 3.08
C LEU A 57 5.54 0.45 3.71
N VAL A 58 4.92 1.13 4.68
CA VAL A 58 3.69 0.70 5.35
C VAL A 58 2.54 1.61 4.92
N LEU A 59 1.50 1.02 4.34
CA LEU A 59 0.39 1.73 3.74
C LEU A 59 -0.93 1.46 4.47
N PHE A 60 -1.57 2.54 4.84
CA PHE A 60 -2.89 2.55 5.46
C PHE A 60 -3.95 3.13 4.51
N SER A 61 -5.18 2.69 4.66
CA SER A 61 -6.35 3.30 4.01
C SER A 61 -7.01 4.39 4.87
N SER A 62 -6.69 4.44 6.18
CA SER A 62 -7.25 5.37 7.16
C SER A 62 -6.13 6.09 7.91
N ARG A 63 -6.18 7.43 7.95
CA ARG A 63 -5.27 8.25 8.74
C ARG A 63 -5.41 7.94 10.24
N ARG A 64 -6.64 7.86 10.71
CA ARG A 64 -6.91 7.54 12.11
C ARG A 64 -6.24 6.23 12.53
N GLN A 65 -6.42 5.16 11.76
CA GLN A 65 -5.80 3.87 12.06
C GLN A 65 -4.26 3.94 12.00
N MET A 66 -3.71 4.68 11.03
CA MET A 66 -2.26 4.91 10.94
C MET A 66 -1.70 5.57 12.20
N ASP A 67 -2.38 6.61 12.68
CA ASP A 67 -1.96 7.34 13.87
C ASP A 67 -2.12 6.47 15.14
N GLU A 68 -3.25 5.76 15.28
CA GLU A 68 -3.50 4.83 16.40
C GLU A 68 -2.47 3.69 16.46
N VAL A 69 -2.11 3.08 15.33
CA VAL A 69 -1.05 2.06 15.27
C VAL A 69 0.28 2.67 15.69
N TYR A 70 0.67 3.82 15.11
CA TYR A 70 1.95 4.46 15.45
C TYR A 70 2.07 4.80 16.94
N ASP A 71 1.01 5.27 17.57
CA ASP A 71 1.01 5.64 18.99
C ASP A 71 1.14 4.41 19.92
N GLN A 72 0.76 3.23 19.46
CA GLN A 72 0.91 1.96 20.19
C GLN A 72 2.31 1.32 20.02
N LEU A 73 3.11 1.74 19.02
CA LEU A 73 4.43 1.19 18.81
C LEU A 73 5.38 1.54 19.97
N ASP A 74 6.31 0.63 20.28
CA ASP A 74 7.40 0.94 21.20
C ASP A 74 8.33 2.02 20.67
N THR A 75 9.12 2.60 21.57
CA THR A 75 10.03 3.71 21.26
C THR A 75 11.07 3.36 20.21
N ASP A 76 11.56 2.12 20.19
CA ASP A 76 12.59 1.68 19.26
C ASP A 76 12.01 1.60 17.85
N LEU A 77 10.83 1.03 17.69
CA LEU A 77 10.13 0.94 16.42
C LEU A 77 9.66 2.33 15.95
N GLN A 78 9.16 3.18 16.84
CA GLN A 78 8.83 4.57 16.50
C GLN A 78 10.03 5.34 15.96
N SER A 79 11.24 5.11 16.50
CA SER A 79 12.45 5.81 16.11
C SER A 79 12.88 5.57 14.66
N ILE A 80 12.57 4.41 14.11
CA ILE A 80 12.84 4.04 12.71
C ILE A 80 11.72 4.42 11.76
N CYS A 81 10.54 4.78 12.27
CA CYS A 81 9.38 5.18 11.48
C CYS A 81 9.44 6.67 11.08
N LEU A 82 9.08 6.95 9.84
CA LEU A 82 8.84 8.28 9.30
C LEU A 82 7.38 8.36 8.87
N VAL A 83 6.57 9.13 9.61
CA VAL A 83 5.10 9.11 9.48
C VAL A 83 4.60 10.31 8.70
N GLN A 84 3.75 10.06 7.72
CA GLN A 84 3.10 11.09 6.90
C GLN A 84 2.29 12.06 7.78
N GLY A 85 2.59 13.35 7.62
CA GLY A 85 1.98 14.44 8.39
C GLY A 85 2.87 14.96 9.53
N LYS A 86 3.88 14.17 9.99
CA LYS A 86 4.92 14.66 10.92
C LYS A 86 6.04 15.39 10.16
N TYR A 87 6.23 15.04 8.89
CA TYR A 87 7.19 15.66 7.96
C TYR A 87 6.52 15.95 6.63
N SER A 88 7.11 16.81 5.81
CA SER A 88 6.72 16.90 4.40
C SER A 88 7.10 15.59 3.65
N ASN A 89 6.36 15.25 2.60
CA ASN A 89 6.64 14.03 1.81
C ASN A 89 8.09 14.03 1.29
N ARG A 90 8.58 15.18 0.85
CA ARG A 90 9.96 15.33 0.37
C ARG A 90 10.99 15.05 1.46
N GLU A 91 10.74 15.56 2.65
CA GLU A 91 11.64 15.37 3.81
C GLU A 91 11.64 13.93 4.29
N MET A 92 10.47 13.28 4.32
CA MET A 92 10.36 11.86 4.65
C MET A 92 11.21 11.00 3.71
N VAL A 93 11.08 11.20 2.40
CA VAL A 93 11.85 10.46 1.39
C VAL A 93 13.34 10.72 1.53
N ARG A 94 13.76 11.96 1.77
CA ARG A 94 15.16 12.33 1.98
C ARG A 94 15.75 11.60 3.19
N LEU A 95 15.11 11.72 4.35
CA LEU A 95 15.56 11.07 5.59
C LEU A 95 15.57 9.56 5.48
N HIS A 96 14.58 8.99 4.80
CA HIS A 96 14.49 7.57 4.55
C HIS A 96 15.69 7.06 3.74
N LYS A 97 15.98 7.72 2.62
CA LYS A 97 17.13 7.37 1.77
C LYS A 97 18.45 7.49 2.54
N GLU A 98 18.66 8.58 3.28
CA GLU A 98 19.85 8.75 4.11
C GLU A 98 20.04 7.64 5.15
N ARG A 99 18.96 7.19 5.80
CA ARG A 99 19.02 6.09 6.77
C ARG A 99 19.40 4.77 6.09
N VAL A 100 18.77 4.45 4.96
CA VAL A 100 19.06 3.22 4.19
C VAL A 100 20.49 3.24 3.65
N ASP A 101 20.98 4.37 3.13
CA ASP A 101 22.36 4.52 2.66
C ASP A 101 23.41 4.31 3.78
N GLN A 102 23.03 4.61 5.03
CA GLN A 102 23.83 4.32 6.21
C GLN A 102 23.71 2.86 6.71
N GLY A 103 23.00 2.00 5.99
CA GLY A 103 22.75 0.61 6.38
C GLY A 103 21.80 0.48 7.58
N LYS A 104 20.98 1.49 7.84
CA LYS A 104 19.97 1.50 8.91
C LYS A 104 18.62 1.06 8.38
N THR A 105 17.83 0.45 9.24
CA THR A 105 16.41 0.19 8.99
C THR A 105 15.65 1.51 8.94
N SER A 106 14.76 1.67 7.97
CA SER A 106 13.90 2.83 7.87
C SER A 106 12.51 2.45 7.35
N VAL A 107 11.48 2.92 8.02
CA VAL A 107 10.08 2.62 7.71
C VAL A 107 9.36 3.90 7.34
N LEU A 108 8.84 3.95 6.12
CA LEU A 108 7.90 5.01 5.70
C LEU A 108 6.47 4.56 6.02
N VAL A 109 5.75 5.36 6.77
CA VAL A 109 4.37 5.08 7.17
C VAL A 109 3.47 6.15 6.55
N GLY A 110 2.52 5.75 5.72
CA GLY A 110 1.65 6.69 5.03
C GLY A 110 0.36 6.09 4.51
N LEU A 111 -0.47 6.94 3.91
CA LEU A 111 -1.67 6.52 3.21
C LEU A 111 -1.33 5.97 1.81
N ALA A 112 -2.24 5.21 1.22
CA ALA A 112 -2.06 4.67 -0.13
C ALA A 112 -1.71 5.77 -1.17
N SER A 113 -2.30 6.96 -1.05
CA SER A 113 -1.99 8.12 -1.90
C SER A 113 -0.56 8.65 -1.74
N PHE A 114 0.09 8.43 -0.59
CA PHE A 114 1.50 8.77 -0.40
C PHE A 114 2.39 7.93 -1.32
N ALA A 115 2.07 6.64 -1.48
CA ALA A 115 2.85 5.74 -2.33
C ALA A 115 2.87 6.18 -3.79
N GLU A 116 1.82 6.82 -4.30
CA GLU A 116 1.73 7.27 -5.70
C GLU A 116 2.78 8.33 -6.05
N GLY A 117 3.19 9.15 -5.07
CA GLY A 117 4.11 10.27 -5.24
C GLY A 117 5.57 10.00 -4.91
N VAL A 118 5.95 8.77 -4.50
CA VAL A 118 7.32 8.47 -4.06
C VAL A 118 8.07 7.58 -5.05
N ASP A 119 9.38 7.84 -5.18
CA ASP A 119 10.31 7.02 -5.97
C ASP A 119 11.38 6.44 -5.04
N LEU A 120 11.34 5.10 -4.88
CA LEU A 120 12.13 4.33 -3.92
C LEU A 120 12.74 3.09 -4.58
N PRO A 121 13.73 3.27 -5.50
CA PRO A 121 14.38 2.14 -6.17
C PRO A 121 15.28 1.35 -5.22
N GLY A 122 15.46 0.07 -5.51
CA GLY A 122 16.42 -0.79 -4.82
C GLY A 122 16.16 -0.94 -3.32
N ASN A 123 17.19 -0.82 -2.54
CA ASN A 123 17.13 -0.99 -1.09
C ASN A 123 16.24 0.04 -0.36
N TYR A 124 15.80 1.11 -1.04
CA TYR A 124 14.88 2.07 -0.45
C TYR A 124 13.45 1.54 -0.29
N CYS A 125 13.07 0.45 -1.01
CA CYS A 125 11.79 -0.21 -0.82
C CYS A 125 11.89 -1.70 -1.20
N LYS A 126 12.36 -2.53 -0.27
CA LYS A 126 12.39 -3.99 -0.42
C LYS A 126 11.16 -4.68 0.15
N HIS A 127 10.40 -3.97 0.96
CA HIS A 127 9.21 -4.49 1.61
C HIS A 127 8.07 -3.48 1.57
N VAL A 128 6.88 -3.94 1.19
CA VAL A 128 5.63 -3.16 1.24
C VAL A 128 4.63 -3.91 2.11
N ILE A 129 4.14 -3.24 3.14
CA ILE A 129 3.10 -3.74 4.04
C ILE A 129 1.84 -2.93 3.78
N THR A 130 0.73 -3.59 3.47
CA THR A 130 -0.58 -2.96 3.35
C THR A 130 -1.45 -3.38 4.52
N ALA A 131 -1.85 -2.42 5.35
CA ALA A 131 -2.70 -2.69 6.52
C ALA A 131 -4.05 -3.30 6.14
N LYS A 132 -4.63 -2.83 5.04
CA LYS A 132 -5.87 -3.36 4.46
C LYS A 132 -5.79 -3.33 2.95
N LEU A 133 -6.55 -4.19 2.28
CA LEU A 133 -6.79 -4.04 0.85
C LEU A 133 -7.36 -2.64 0.57
N PRO A 134 -6.84 -1.93 -0.46
CA PRO A 134 -7.15 -0.52 -0.70
C PRO A 134 -8.51 -0.33 -1.41
N PHE A 135 -9.57 -0.90 -0.84
CA PHE A 135 -10.92 -0.65 -1.30
C PHE A 135 -11.26 0.83 -1.17
N MET A 136 -12.08 1.31 -2.06
CA MET A 136 -12.60 2.67 -1.98
C MET A 136 -13.59 2.81 -0.83
N VAL A 137 -13.58 3.97 -0.17
CA VAL A 137 -14.66 4.33 0.76
C VAL A 137 -15.89 4.68 -0.09
N PRO A 138 -17.07 4.15 0.24
CA PRO A 138 -18.30 4.36 -0.55
C PRO A 138 -18.95 5.73 -0.25
N ASP A 139 -18.15 6.81 -0.29
CA ASP A 139 -18.60 8.19 -0.04
C ASP A 139 -18.42 9.10 -1.28
N ASP A 140 -17.96 8.53 -2.40
CA ASP A 140 -17.86 9.25 -3.67
C ASP A 140 -19.17 9.13 -4.45
N PRO A 141 -19.91 10.25 -4.67
CA PRO A 141 -21.18 10.23 -5.39
C PRO A 141 -21.10 9.62 -6.79
N LEU A 142 -19.95 9.73 -7.46
CA LEU A 142 -19.75 9.12 -8.77
C LEU A 142 -19.73 7.59 -8.67
N HIS A 143 -19.06 7.05 -7.66
CA HIS A 143 -19.00 5.62 -7.44
C HIS A 143 -20.34 5.04 -6.98
N GLU A 144 -21.07 5.78 -6.16
CA GLU A 144 -22.41 5.40 -5.74
C GLU A 144 -23.35 5.31 -6.96
N ALA A 145 -23.39 6.34 -7.79
CA ALA A 145 -24.21 6.34 -9.02
C ALA A 145 -23.79 5.23 -10.01
N LEU A 146 -22.48 4.94 -10.12
CA LEU A 146 -22.00 3.86 -10.98
C LEU A 146 -22.38 2.49 -10.43
N SER A 147 -22.33 2.30 -9.12
CA SER A 147 -22.74 1.07 -8.44
C SER A 147 -24.22 0.80 -8.64
N GLU A 148 -25.07 1.81 -8.42
CA GLU A 148 -26.52 1.73 -8.69
C GLU A 148 -26.78 1.36 -10.16
N TRP A 149 -26.11 2.03 -11.09
CA TRP A 149 -26.30 1.77 -12.52
C TRP A 149 -25.91 0.33 -12.92
N ILE A 150 -24.86 -0.25 -12.32
CA ILE A 150 -24.46 -1.63 -12.58
C ILE A 150 -25.48 -2.61 -11.99
N GLU A 151 -25.93 -2.36 -10.76
CA GLU A 151 -26.90 -3.20 -10.06
C GLU A 151 -28.27 -3.19 -10.77
N ASP A 152 -28.72 -2.05 -11.27
CA ASP A 152 -29.94 -1.94 -12.09
C ASP A 152 -29.87 -2.75 -13.39
N LYS A 153 -28.67 -3.01 -13.90
CA LYS A 153 -28.42 -3.88 -15.05
C LYS A 153 -28.19 -5.34 -14.72
N GLY A 154 -28.34 -5.72 -13.45
CA GLY A 154 -28.14 -7.10 -12.97
C GLY A 154 -26.67 -7.49 -12.78
N GLY A 155 -25.75 -6.53 -12.78
CA GLY A 155 -24.34 -6.71 -12.42
C GLY A 155 -24.12 -6.71 -10.90
N ASN A 156 -22.86 -6.80 -10.50
CA ASN A 156 -22.45 -6.78 -9.10
C ASN A 156 -21.39 -5.70 -8.87
N SER A 157 -21.74 -4.63 -8.18
CA SER A 157 -20.87 -3.47 -7.95
C SER A 157 -19.55 -3.83 -7.25
N PHE A 158 -19.55 -4.85 -6.37
CA PHE A 158 -18.33 -5.31 -5.73
C PHE A 158 -17.37 -5.96 -6.73
N PHE A 159 -17.84 -6.91 -7.55
CA PHE A 159 -16.99 -7.61 -8.51
C PHE A 159 -16.64 -6.77 -9.74
N ASP A 160 -17.56 -5.93 -10.17
CA ASP A 160 -17.42 -5.18 -11.43
C ASP A 160 -16.70 -3.83 -11.25
N ILE A 161 -16.70 -3.27 -10.02
CA ILE A 161 -16.06 -1.97 -9.73
C ILE A 161 -15.05 -2.07 -8.58
N ALA A 162 -15.51 -2.43 -7.38
CA ALA A 162 -14.69 -2.29 -6.17
C ALA A 162 -13.45 -3.19 -6.19
N LEU A 163 -13.60 -4.46 -6.57
CA LEU A 163 -12.49 -5.41 -6.63
C LEU A 163 -11.45 -5.08 -7.72
N PRO A 164 -11.83 -4.74 -8.96
CA PRO A 164 -10.87 -4.29 -9.96
C PRO A 164 -10.07 -3.06 -9.56
N ILE A 165 -10.72 -2.06 -8.95
CA ILE A 165 -10.04 -0.84 -8.49
C ILE A 165 -9.08 -1.15 -7.32
N ALA A 166 -9.52 -1.95 -6.34
CA ALA A 166 -8.65 -2.36 -5.23
C ALA A 166 -7.45 -3.16 -5.73
N SER A 167 -7.64 -4.06 -6.70
CA SER A 167 -6.58 -4.84 -7.33
C SER A 167 -5.57 -3.94 -8.04
N LEU A 168 -6.04 -2.95 -8.80
CA LEU A 168 -5.15 -1.99 -9.49
C LEU A 168 -4.33 -1.18 -8.49
N ARG A 169 -4.94 -0.68 -7.41
CA ARG A 169 -4.25 0.05 -6.35
C ARG A 169 -3.22 -0.81 -5.63
N LEU A 170 -3.54 -2.07 -5.36
CA LEU A 170 -2.60 -3.01 -4.77
C LEU A 170 -1.41 -3.26 -5.70
N ILE A 171 -1.65 -3.49 -6.99
CA ILE A 171 -0.59 -3.64 -8.01
C ILE A 171 0.28 -2.37 -8.06
N GLN A 172 -0.30 -1.19 -8.01
CA GLN A 172 0.44 0.08 -7.99
C GLN A 172 1.30 0.23 -6.74
N ALA A 173 0.79 -0.19 -5.57
CA ALA A 173 1.55 -0.20 -4.33
C ALA A 173 2.71 -1.21 -4.38
N CYS A 174 2.45 -2.43 -4.83
CA CYS A 174 3.48 -3.47 -5.01
C CYS A 174 4.51 -3.09 -6.09
N GLY A 175 4.11 -2.36 -7.12
CA GLY A 175 5.01 -1.83 -8.15
C GLY A 175 6.06 -0.84 -7.62
N ARG A 176 6.03 -0.49 -6.34
CA ARG A 176 7.11 0.25 -5.67
C ARG A 176 8.32 -0.62 -5.33
N LEU A 177 8.12 -1.94 -5.24
CA LEU A 177 9.19 -2.91 -5.00
C LEU A 177 10.09 -3.13 -6.23
N LEU A 178 9.52 -3.06 -7.43
CA LEU A 178 10.21 -3.38 -8.68
C LEU A 178 10.31 -2.13 -9.55
N ARG A 179 11.47 -1.49 -9.55
CA ARG A 179 11.75 -0.27 -10.32
C ARG A 179 12.85 -0.46 -11.37
N THR A 180 13.74 -1.40 -11.11
CA THR A 180 14.87 -1.74 -11.98
C THR A 180 14.95 -3.24 -12.18
N GLU A 181 15.64 -3.69 -13.23
CA GLU A 181 15.85 -5.13 -13.52
C GLU A 181 16.64 -5.85 -12.43
N SER A 182 17.26 -5.11 -11.51
CA SER A 182 18.08 -5.63 -10.41
C SER A 182 17.41 -5.56 -9.03
N ASP A 183 16.14 -5.15 -8.98
CA ASP A 183 15.38 -5.05 -7.72
C ASP A 183 14.96 -6.42 -7.17
#